data_b2ebe273e84a5562b3f46f9fa0fbf447
#
_entry.id   b2ebe273e84a5562b3f46f9fa0fbf447
#
_cell.length_a   1.000
_cell.length_b   1.000
_cell.length_c   1.000
_cell.angle_alpha   90.00
_cell.angle_beta   90.00
_cell.angle_gamma   90.00
#
_symmetry.space_group_name_H-M   'P 1'
#
loop_
_entity.id
_entity.type
_entity.pdbx_description
1 polymer ?
#
loop_
_entity_poly.entity_id
_entity_poly.type
_entity_poly.pdbx_seq_one_letter_code
_entity_poly.pdbx_strand_id
1 'polypeptide(L)'
;DKLTPRQKGLYYFMTVVAIGLNLKSQALILTFMFVLLLFYFKRHDRLNPIVIIAIVCGILFLGQYQISTYLTHEGAARQVFNEYAVKTANNYFPFGSGFATYGSAEAAKNYSPLYTQYHFDKHWGMSRDFGPFLNDTHWASVLGQFGWIGAILMGIVYIRIFVSFTNSKSIRFDLKAFLYATFAQFVIHAIGSGIITSSSGMLGFVAIALASQVEVDKDVSIRLPKIKISF
;
A
#
# COMPACT_ATOMS: atom_id res chain seq x y z
N ASP A 1 11.88 2.97 27.23
CA ASP A 1 12.72 3.49 26.15
C ASP A 1 14.10 3.87 26.74
N LYS A 2 15.09 2.97 26.55
CA LYS A 2 16.43 3.11 27.18
C LYS A 2 17.41 3.99 26.39
N LEU A 3 16.94 4.62 25.28
CA LEU A 3 17.80 5.42 24.42
C LEU A 3 17.96 6.84 24.94
N THR A 4 19.21 7.31 25.00
CA THR A 4 19.51 8.72 25.33
C THR A 4 19.04 9.66 24.23
N PRO A 5 18.79 10.96 24.51
CA PRO A 5 18.40 11.94 23.50
C PRO A 5 19.36 12.04 22.31
N ARG A 6 20.67 11.85 22.55
CA ARG A 6 21.70 11.84 21.50
C ARG A 6 21.56 10.61 20.58
N GLN A 7 21.31 9.43 21.15
CA GLN A 7 21.09 8.21 20.38
C GLN A 7 19.81 8.33 19.53
N LYS A 8 18.72 8.87 20.08
CA LYS A 8 17.49 9.14 19.31
C LYS A 8 17.76 10.08 18.15
N GLY A 9 18.50 11.17 18.37
CA GLY A 9 18.89 12.10 17.31
C GLY A 9 19.71 11.41 16.21
N LEU A 10 20.66 10.57 16.58
CA LEU A 10 21.46 9.82 15.62
C LEU A 10 20.60 8.85 14.79
N TYR A 11 19.68 8.11 15.42
CA TYR A 11 18.75 7.23 14.69
C TYR A 11 17.87 7.98 13.71
N TYR A 12 17.30 9.12 14.10
CA TYR A 12 16.50 9.95 13.22
C TYR A 12 17.33 10.45 12.03
N PHE A 13 18.55 10.94 12.30
CA PHE A 13 19.47 11.39 11.24
C PHE A 13 19.79 10.27 10.27
N MET A 14 20.20 9.10 10.75
CA MET A 14 20.51 7.92 9.92
C MET A 14 19.30 7.48 9.10
N THR A 15 18.11 7.53 9.67
CA THR A 15 16.85 7.18 8.96
C THR A 15 16.60 8.17 7.83
N VAL A 16 16.72 9.47 8.08
CA VAL A 16 16.53 10.51 7.05
C VAL A 16 17.56 10.36 5.92
N VAL A 17 18.83 10.11 6.28
CA VAL A 17 19.90 9.87 5.29
C VAL A 17 19.60 8.62 4.45
N ALA A 18 19.23 7.51 5.08
CA ALA A 18 18.91 6.26 4.39
C ALA A 18 17.72 6.42 3.42
N ILE A 19 16.69 7.18 3.82
CA ILE A 19 15.54 7.47 2.98
C ILE A 19 15.93 8.41 1.83
N GLY A 20 16.74 9.44 2.10
CA GLY A 20 17.24 10.36 1.08
C GLY A 20 18.11 9.67 0.04
N LEU A 21 18.97 8.75 0.45
CA LEU A 21 19.82 7.96 -0.45
C LEU A 21 19.03 6.98 -1.34
N ASN A 22 17.82 6.61 -0.95
CA ASN A 22 16.99 5.71 -1.75
C ASN A 22 16.47 6.36 -3.05
N LEU A 23 16.54 7.69 -3.18
CA LEU A 23 16.17 8.49 -4.38
C LEU A 23 14.83 8.14 -5.04
N LYS A 24 14.02 7.31 -4.39
CA LYS A 24 12.66 7.00 -4.86
C LYS A 24 11.72 8.10 -4.37
N SER A 25 11.13 8.82 -5.30
CA SER A 25 10.13 9.89 -5.01
C SER A 25 9.03 9.43 -4.06
N GLN A 26 8.62 8.17 -4.15
CA GLN A 26 7.64 7.57 -3.24
C GLN A 26 8.11 7.51 -1.78
N ALA A 27 9.38 7.22 -1.52
CA ALA A 27 9.95 7.20 -0.19
C ALA A 27 10.02 8.62 0.42
N LEU A 28 10.32 9.62 -0.40
CA LEU A 28 10.34 11.02 0.02
C LEU A 28 8.93 11.53 0.37
N ILE A 29 7.93 11.22 -0.47
CA ILE A 29 6.53 11.58 -0.22
C ILE A 29 6.04 10.94 1.08
N LEU A 30 6.33 9.65 1.30
CA LEU A 30 5.98 8.96 2.54
C LEU A 30 6.61 9.61 3.76
N THR A 31 7.91 9.92 3.70
CA THR A 31 8.62 10.54 4.81
C THR A 31 8.04 11.91 5.13
N PHE A 32 7.77 12.70 4.11
CA PHE A 32 7.14 14.01 4.27
C PHE A 32 5.76 13.88 4.91
N MET A 33 4.93 12.96 4.41
CA MET A 33 3.61 12.65 4.98
C MET A 33 3.71 12.19 6.43
N PHE A 34 4.65 11.32 6.75
CA PHE A 34 4.88 10.84 8.12
C PHE A 34 5.25 11.98 9.07
N VAL A 35 6.16 12.87 8.66
CA VAL A 35 6.56 14.03 9.44
C VAL A 35 5.37 14.99 9.67
N LEU A 36 4.58 15.26 8.62
CA LEU A 36 3.37 16.08 8.77
C LEU A 36 2.37 15.46 9.75
N LEU A 37 2.15 14.15 9.66
CA LEU A 37 1.25 13.43 10.57
C LEU A 37 1.78 13.41 12.00
N LEU A 38 3.10 13.32 12.22
CA LEU A 38 3.71 13.44 13.54
C LEU A 38 3.40 14.79 14.19
N PHE A 39 3.61 15.90 13.46
CA PHE A 39 3.30 17.24 13.96
C PHE A 39 1.81 17.42 14.21
N TYR A 40 0.98 16.86 13.35
CA TYR A 40 -0.47 16.92 13.49
C TYR A 40 -0.95 16.17 14.73
N PHE A 41 -0.59 14.89 14.89
CA PHE A 41 -1.03 14.05 16.01
C PHE A 41 -0.41 14.44 17.36
N LYS A 42 0.68 15.20 17.37
CA LYS A 42 1.21 15.81 18.60
C LYS A 42 0.21 16.81 19.22
N ARG A 43 -0.70 17.38 18.42
CA ARG A 43 -1.68 18.40 18.84
C ARG A 43 -3.13 17.92 18.79
N HIS A 44 -3.42 16.87 18.02
CA HIS A 44 -4.78 16.42 17.75
C HIS A 44 -4.87 14.89 17.88
N ASP A 45 -5.87 14.39 18.60
CA ASP A 45 -6.05 12.94 18.79
C ASP A 45 -6.71 12.22 17.60
N ARG A 46 -7.43 12.96 16.76
CA ARG A 46 -8.19 12.41 15.63
C ARG A 46 -7.85 13.15 14.33
N LEU A 47 -7.87 12.43 13.22
CA LEU A 47 -7.78 13.05 11.91
C LEU A 47 -9.04 13.86 11.60
N ASN A 48 -8.83 15.13 11.28
CA ASN A 48 -9.89 15.97 10.73
C ASN A 48 -10.07 15.63 9.24
N PRO A 49 -11.31 15.50 8.72
CA PRO A 49 -11.56 15.29 7.30
C PRO A 49 -10.86 16.30 6.38
N ILE A 50 -10.76 17.55 6.80
CA ILE A 50 -10.06 18.60 6.03
C ILE A 50 -8.57 18.24 5.84
N VAL A 51 -7.93 17.70 6.89
CA VAL A 51 -6.52 17.27 6.82
C VAL A 51 -6.36 16.07 5.90
N ILE A 52 -7.30 15.13 5.91
CA ILE A 52 -7.30 14.01 4.97
C ILE A 52 -7.37 14.54 3.53
N ILE A 53 -8.30 15.45 3.26
CA ILE A 53 -8.44 16.07 1.94
C ILE A 53 -7.15 16.78 1.53
N ALA A 54 -6.55 17.57 2.43
CA ALA A 54 -5.31 18.28 2.17
C ALA A 54 -4.14 17.32 1.86
N ILE A 55 -4.03 16.19 2.59
CA ILE A 55 -3.03 15.16 2.34
C ILE A 55 -3.27 14.52 0.96
N VAL A 56 -4.51 14.14 0.64
CA VAL A 56 -4.87 13.54 -0.65
C VAL A 56 -4.56 14.52 -1.79
N CYS A 57 -4.98 15.78 -1.68
CA CYS A 57 -4.67 16.80 -2.68
C CYS A 57 -3.16 17.02 -2.84
N GLY A 58 -2.40 17.04 -1.74
CA GLY A 58 -0.95 17.14 -1.77
C GLY A 58 -0.28 15.96 -2.47
N ILE A 59 -0.74 14.73 -2.21
CA ILE A 59 -0.25 13.52 -2.87
C ILE A 59 -0.56 13.55 -4.37
N LEU A 60 -1.78 13.91 -4.74
CA LEU A 60 -2.18 14.04 -6.14
C LEU A 60 -1.37 15.12 -6.86
N PHE A 61 -1.15 16.26 -6.23
CA PHE A 61 -0.34 17.35 -6.79
C PHE A 61 1.12 16.96 -6.98
N LEU A 62 1.75 16.36 -5.96
CA LEU A 62 3.15 15.90 -6.05
C LEU A 62 3.31 14.68 -6.96
N GLY A 63 2.29 13.84 -7.02
CA GLY A 63 2.26 12.63 -7.84
C GLY A 63 1.79 12.84 -9.28
N GLN A 64 1.34 14.04 -9.67
CA GLN A 64 0.73 14.29 -10.98
C GLN A 64 1.62 13.86 -12.16
N TYR A 65 2.94 14.10 -12.07
CA TYR A 65 3.88 13.67 -13.10
C TYR A 65 3.96 12.15 -13.22
N GLN A 66 3.99 11.44 -12.09
CA GLN A 66 3.98 9.97 -12.09
C GLN A 66 2.62 9.42 -12.52
N ILE A 67 1.52 10.02 -12.06
CA ILE A 67 0.17 9.66 -12.47
C ILE A 67 0.01 9.85 -13.98
N SER A 68 0.48 10.98 -14.54
CA SER A 68 0.42 11.21 -15.98
C SER A 68 1.26 10.21 -16.75
N THR A 69 2.46 9.90 -16.29
CA THR A 69 3.35 8.94 -16.94
C THR A 69 2.79 7.51 -16.89
N TYR A 70 2.14 7.12 -15.81
CA TYR A 70 1.63 5.75 -15.63
C TYR A 70 0.19 5.54 -16.13
N LEU A 71 -0.64 6.58 -16.15
CA LEU A 71 -2.05 6.46 -16.52
C LEU A 71 -2.40 7.07 -17.88
N THR A 72 -1.61 8.01 -18.40
CA THR A 72 -1.94 8.76 -19.62
C THR A 72 -1.05 8.49 -20.82
N HIS A 73 0.06 7.76 -20.64
CA HIS A 73 0.86 7.32 -21.80
C HIS A 73 0.12 6.20 -22.53
N GLU A 74 -0.35 6.47 -23.72
CA GLU A 74 -0.92 5.48 -24.63
C GLU A 74 0.07 4.33 -24.82
N GLY A 75 -0.37 3.10 -24.51
CA GLY A 75 0.46 1.91 -24.62
C GLY A 75 1.37 1.60 -23.44
N ALA A 76 1.34 2.38 -22.35
CA ALA A 76 2.03 1.97 -21.13
C ALA A 76 1.47 0.63 -20.63
N ALA A 77 2.34 -0.36 -20.41
CA ALA A 77 1.95 -1.72 -20.04
C ALA A 77 0.97 -1.78 -18.85
N ARG A 78 1.17 -0.92 -17.84
CA ARG A 78 0.28 -0.85 -16.67
C ARG A 78 -1.11 -0.30 -16.99
N GLN A 79 -1.22 0.66 -17.93
CA GLN A 79 -2.51 1.19 -18.37
C GLN A 79 -3.30 0.10 -19.07
N VAL A 80 -2.68 -0.56 -20.04
CA VAL A 80 -3.26 -1.71 -20.75
C VAL A 80 -3.69 -2.78 -19.75
N PHE A 81 -2.83 -3.10 -18.78
CA PHE A 81 -3.12 -4.11 -17.77
C PHE A 81 -4.33 -3.74 -16.90
N ASN A 82 -4.46 -2.49 -16.46
CA ASN A 82 -5.60 -2.02 -15.68
C ASN A 82 -6.90 -2.00 -16.51
N GLU A 83 -6.84 -1.56 -17.76
CA GLU A 83 -7.99 -1.54 -18.68
C GLU A 83 -8.54 -2.96 -18.90
N TYR A 84 -7.67 -3.91 -19.19
CA TYR A 84 -8.07 -5.29 -19.39
C TYR A 84 -8.51 -5.99 -18.09
N ALA A 85 -8.07 -5.54 -16.91
CA ALA A 85 -8.62 -5.99 -15.64
C ALA A 85 -10.11 -5.65 -15.51
N VAL A 86 -10.49 -4.41 -15.85
CA VAL A 86 -11.90 -3.98 -15.87
C VAL A 86 -12.69 -4.78 -16.89
N LYS A 87 -12.14 -4.96 -18.10
CA LYS A 87 -12.77 -5.78 -19.15
C LYS A 87 -12.98 -7.23 -18.69
N THR A 88 -11.97 -7.81 -18.03
CA THR A 88 -12.06 -9.17 -17.47
C THR A 88 -13.14 -9.23 -16.40
N ALA A 89 -13.17 -8.29 -15.45
CA ALA A 89 -14.19 -8.26 -14.40
C ALA A 89 -15.61 -8.13 -14.97
N ASN A 90 -15.78 -7.39 -16.06
CA ASN A 90 -17.07 -7.25 -16.73
C ASN A 90 -17.46 -8.53 -17.50
N ASN A 91 -16.53 -9.14 -18.23
CA ASN A 91 -16.77 -10.36 -18.99
C ASN A 91 -17.11 -11.57 -18.09
N TYR A 92 -16.53 -11.59 -16.88
CA TYR A 92 -16.74 -12.65 -15.89
C TYR A 92 -17.50 -12.14 -14.66
N PHE A 93 -18.43 -11.21 -14.88
CA PHE A 93 -19.26 -10.63 -13.83
C PHE A 93 -20.07 -11.72 -13.09
N PRO A 94 -20.16 -11.66 -11.76
CA PRO A 94 -19.59 -10.66 -10.85
C PRO A 94 -18.28 -11.11 -10.18
N PHE A 95 -17.80 -12.33 -10.40
CA PHE A 95 -16.75 -13.02 -9.64
C PHE A 95 -15.35 -12.92 -10.25
N GLY A 96 -15.20 -12.34 -11.45
CA GLY A 96 -13.94 -12.30 -12.18
C GLY A 96 -13.57 -13.64 -12.83
N SER A 97 -12.35 -13.70 -13.39
CA SER A 97 -11.89 -14.87 -14.18
C SER A 97 -11.41 -16.05 -13.34
N GLY A 98 -11.34 -15.90 -12.01
CA GLY A 98 -10.88 -16.92 -11.09
C GLY A 98 -9.46 -16.74 -10.58
N PHE A 99 -9.12 -17.49 -9.53
CA PHE A 99 -7.82 -17.41 -8.88
C PHE A 99 -6.69 -17.81 -9.85
N ALA A 100 -5.57 -17.07 -9.75
CA ALA A 100 -4.36 -17.30 -10.55
C ALA A 100 -4.52 -17.14 -12.07
N THR A 101 -5.57 -16.47 -12.53
CA THR A 101 -5.82 -16.26 -13.97
C THR A 101 -5.39 -14.89 -14.48
N TYR A 102 -5.30 -13.88 -13.61
CA TYR A 102 -4.98 -12.50 -14.00
C TYR A 102 -4.15 -11.80 -12.93
N GLY A 103 -3.02 -11.18 -13.30
CA GLY A 103 -2.25 -10.29 -12.43
C GLY A 103 -1.55 -10.93 -11.23
N SER A 104 -1.55 -12.24 -11.11
CA SER A 104 -0.81 -12.97 -10.09
C SER A 104 0.53 -13.47 -10.61
N ALA A 105 1.45 -13.81 -9.71
CA ALA A 105 2.72 -14.43 -10.07
C ALA A 105 2.53 -15.74 -10.85
N GLU A 106 1.54 -16.55 -10.50
CA GLU A 106 1.23 -17.79 -11.20
C GLU A 106 0.62 -17.54 -12.59
N ALA A 107 -0.25 -16.52 -12.73
CA ALA A 107 -0.76 -16.13 -14.04
C ALA A 107 0.36 -15.63 -14.96
N ALA A 108 1.32 -14.87 -14.43
CA ALA A 108 2.49 -14.40 -15.19
C ALA A 108 3.42 -15.54 -15.57
N LYS A 109 3.77 -16.42 -14.62
CA LYS A 109 4.68 -17.54 -14.82
C LYS A 109 4.17 -18.53 -15.88
N ASN A 110 2.88 -18.86 -15.83
CA ASN A 110 2.26 -19.81 -16.76
C ASN A 110 1.74 -19.12 -18.03
N TYR A 111 1.89 -17.79 -18.13
CA TYR A 111 1.34 -16.95 -19.19
C TYR A 111 -0.13 -17.29 -19.47
N SER A 112 -0.98 -16.82 -18.59
CA SER A 112 -2.42 -17.10 -18.58
C SER A 112 -3.05 -17.06 -19.97
N PRO A 113 -3.98 -17.97 -20.30
CA PRO A 113 -4.72 -17.93 -21.55
C PRO A 113 -5.38 -16.58 -21.87
N LEU A 114 -5.76 -15.82 -20.83
CA LEU A 114 -6.30 -14.46 -20.97
C LEU A 114 -5.28 -13.51 -21.59
N TYR A 115 -3.99 -13.64 -21.26
CA TYR A 115 -2.92 -12.81 -21.81
C TYR A 115 -2.75 -13.03 -23.30
N THR A 116 -2.86 -14.28 -23.74
CA THR A 116 -2.87 -14.63 -25.16
C THR A 116 -4.12 -14.08 -25.86
N GLN A 117 -5.30 -14.25 -25.25
CA GLN A 117 -6.57 -13.74 -25.77
C GLN A 117 -6.58 -12.22 -25.92
N TYR A 118 -5.93 -11.51 -25.01
CA TYR A 118 -5.83 -10.04 -25.00
C TYR A 118 -4.63 -9.50 -25.79
N HIS A 119 -3.84 -10.37 -26.41
CA HIS A 119 -2.65 -10.02 -27.18
C HIS A 119 -1.63 -9.19 -26.38
N PHE A 120 -1.41 -9.56 -25.12
CA PHE A 120 -0.45 -8.88 -24.26
C PHE A 120 0.99 -8.99 -24.77
N ASP A 121 1.32 -10.01 -25.54
CA ASP A 121 2.58 -10.19 -26.23
C ASP A 121 2.98 -9.03 -27.16
N LYS A 122 2.01 -8.24 -27.64
CA LYS A 122 2.22 -7.06 -28.47
C LYS A 122 2.65 -5.81 -27.67
N HIS A 123 2.56 -5.86 -26.33
CA HIS A 123 2.92 -4.75 -25.47
C HIS A 123 4.26 -5.00 -24.79
N TRP A 124 5.10 -3.98 -24.75
CA TRP A 124 6.41 -4.08 -24.13
C TRP A 124 6.31 -4.48 -22.65
N GLY A 125 7.11 -5.48 -22.26
CA GLY A 125 7.14 -5.97 -20.88
C GLY A 125 5.94 -6.83 -20.47
N MET A 126 5.11 -7.29 -21.44
CA MET A 126 3.95 -8.15 -21.19
C MET A 126 3.97 -9.45 -22.02
N SER A 127 5.10 -9.78 -22.66
CA SER A 127 5.26 -11.03 -23.40
C SER A 127 5.56 -12.21 -22.47
N ARG A 128 5.49 -13.44 -23.03
CA ARG A 128 5.81 -14.66 -22.29
C ARG A 128 7.26 -14.70 -21.82
N ASP A 129 8.19 -14.23 -22.68
CA ASP A 129 9.62 -14.28 -22.40
C ASP A 129 10.10 -13.08 -21.60
N PHE A 130 9.35 -11.96 -21.64
CA PHE A 130 9.65 -10.74 -20.92
C PHE A 130 8.37 -10.08 -20.42
N GLY A 131 7.90 -10.51 -19.23
CA GLY A 131 6.63 -10.11 -18.66
C GLY A 131 6.69 -9.46 -17.26
N PRO A 132 7.60 -8.48 -16.99
CA PRO A 132 7.74 -7.88 -15.67
C PRO A 132 6.49 -7.14 -15.19
N PHE A 133 5.59 -6.72 -16.10
CA PHE A 133 4.37 -5.99 -15.77
C PHE A 133 3.11 -6.86 -15.61
N LEU A 134 3.21 -8.16 -15.86
CA LEU A 134 2.06 -9.08 -15.80
C LEU A 134 1.55 -9.36 -14.39
N ASN A 135 2.27 -8.97 -13.35
CA ASN A 135 1.90 -9.11 -11.94
C ASN A 135 2.25 -7.87 -11.09
N ASP A 136 2.39 -6.71 -11.74
CA ASP A 136 2.94 -5.50 -11.12
C ASP A 136 1.87 -4.60 -10.50
N THR A 137 0.56 -4.91 -10.63
CA THR A 137 -0.51 -4.06 -10.10
C THR A 137 -1.48 -4.86 -9.24
N HIS A 138 -1.60 -4.46 -7.96
CA HIS A 138 -2.46 -5.17 -7.02
C HIS A 138 -3.96 -5.03 -7.37
N TRP A 139 -4.43 -3.81 -7.64
CA TRP A 139 -5.85 -3.58 -7.91
C TRP A 139 -6.35 -4.26 -9.19
N ALA A 140 -5.52 -4.26 -10.24
CA ALA A 140 -5.84 -4.99 -11.47
C ALA A 140 -5.91 -6.50 -11.23
N SER A 141 -5.00 -7.03 -10.40
CA SER A 141 -5.01 -8.44 -10.01
C SER A 141 -6.29 -8.81 -9.25
N VAL A 142 -6.68 -8.01 -8.25
CA VAL A 142 -7.91 -8.23 -7.48
C VAL A 142 -9.14 -8.17 -8.38
N LEU A 143 -9.23 -7.13 -9.22
CA LEU A 143 -10.38 -6.92 -10.08
C LEU A 143 -10.49 -8.00 -11.17
N GLY A 144 -9.37 -8.36 -11.80
CA GLY A 144 -9.36 -9.40 -12.83
C GLY A 144 -9.71 -10.78 -12.30
N GLN A 145 -9.12 -11.19 -11.16
CA GLN A 145 -9.32 -12.52 -10.60
C GLN A 145 -10.66 -12.68 -9.88
N PHE A 146 -11.01 -11.70 -9.03
CA PHE A 146 -12.15 -11.81 -8.11
C PHE A 146 -13.34 -10.92 -8.49
N GLY A 147 -13.23 -10.20 -9.60
CA GLY A 147 -14.29 -9.36 -10.13
C GLY A 147 -14.68 -8.20 -9.21
N TRP A 148 -15.85 -7.64 -9.48
CA TRP A 148 -16.40 -6.52 -8.72
C TRP A 148 -16.70 -6.87 -7.26
N ILE A 149 -17.21 -8.08 -6.99
CA ILE A 149 -17.45 -8.53 -5.61
C ILE A 149 -16.14 -8.59 -4.83
N GLY A 150 -15.08 -9.20 -5.39
CA GLY A 150 -13.78 -9.27 -4.73
C GLY A 150 -13.17 -7.88 -4.48
N ALA A 151 -13.29 -6.97 -5.45
CA ALA A 151 -12.79 -5.59 -5.31
C ALA A 151 -13.55 -4.83 -4.18
N ILE A 152 -14.88 -4.99 -4.10
CA ILE A 152 -15.70 -4.38 -3.03
C ILE A 152 -15.33 -4.97 -1.66
N LEU A 153 -15.22 -6.29 -1.54
CA LEU A 153 -14.85 -6.95 -0.29
C LEU A 153 -13.46 -6.52 0.17
N MET A 154 -12.50 -6.43 -0.73
CA MET A 154 -11.15 -5.94 -0.41
C MET A 154 -11.20 -4.48 0.03
N GLY A 155 -11.99 -3.63 -0.63
CA GLY A 155 -12.21 -2.25 -0.21
C GLY A 155 -12.78 -2.16 1.22
N ILE A 156 -13.77 -3.00 1.56
CA ILE A 156 -14.34 -3.08 2.91
C ILE A 156 -13.28 -3.47 3.94
N VAL A 157 -12.40 -4.43 3.62
CA VAL A 157 -11.29 -4.83 4.51
C VAL A 157 -10.37 -3.65 4.77
N TYR A 158 -9.95 -2.91 3.73
CA TYR A 158 -9.10 -1.73 3.91
C TYR A 158 -9.78 -0.63 4.72
N ILE A 159 -11.06 -0.36 4.47
CA ILE A 159 -11.83 0.60 5.27
C ILE A 159 -11.88 0.16 6.73
N ARG A 160 -12.12 -1.11 7.03
CA ARG A 160 -12.12 -1.63 8.39
C ARG A 160 -10.78 -1.49 9.10
N ILE A 161 -9.67 -1.79 8.40
CA ILE A 161 -8.31 -1.58 8.93
C ILE A 161 -8.11 -0.10 9.25
N PHE A 162 -8.47 0.81 8.34
CA PHE A 162 -8.36 2.26 8.55
C PHE A 162 -9.19 2.75 9.74
N VAL A 163 -10.44 2.31 9.84
CA VAL A 163 -11.36 2.68 10.95
C VAL A 163 -10.83 2.16 12.29
N SER A 164 -10.18 1.01 12.33
CA SER A 164 -9.60 0.47 13.57
C SER A 164 -8.56 1.42 14.17
N PHE A 165 -7.80 2.14 13.33
CA PHE A 165 -6.81 3.14 13.79
C PHE A 165 -7.48 4.37 14.38
N THR A 166 -8.61 4.81 13.79
CA THR A 166 -9.33 6.02 14.24
C THR A 166 -10.01 5.82 15.58
N ASN A 167 -10.46 4.61 15.86
CA ASN A 167 -11.22 4.29 17.07
C ASN A 167 -10.34 4.00 18.29
N SER A 168 -9.05 3.72 18.09
CA SER A 168 -8.13 3.47 19.18
C SER A 168 -7.69 4.79 19.83
N LYS A 169 -8.25 5.10 21.00
CA LYS A 169 -7.91 6.30 21.79
C LYS A 169 -6.57 6.18 22.53
N SER A 170 -6.05 4.96 22.68
CA SER A 170 -4.92 4.64 23.56
C SER A 170 -3.57 4.61 22.84
N ILE A 171 -3.52 4.84 21.52
CA ILE A 171 -2.26 4.76 20.76
C ILE A 171 -1.51 6.09 20.86
N ARG A 172 -0.19 6.02 21.11
CA ARG A 172 0.70 7.19 21.10
C ARG A 172 0.67 7.89 19.73
N PHE A 173 0.88 9.22 19.76
CA PHE A 173 0.79 10.06 18.55
C PHE A 173 1.78 9.64 17.44
N ASP A 174 2.98 9.20 17.81
CA ASP A 174 4.01 8.73 16.87
C ASP A 174 3.62 7.40 16.21
N LEU A 175 3.01 6.48 16.97
CA LEU A 175 2.47 5.24 16.42
C LEU A 175 1.24 5.50 15.54
N LYS A 176 0.37 6.45 15.91
CA LYS A 176 -0.73 6.88 15.02
C LYS A 176 -0.18 7.40 13.69
N ALA A 177 0.80 8.30 13.72
CA ALA A 177 1.41 8.82 12.51
C ALA A 177 2.00 7.70 11.65
N PHE A 178 2.69 6.73 12.27
CA PHE A 178 3.24 5.56 11.58
C PHE A 178 2.14 4.72 10.93
N LEU A 179 1.06 4.38 11.66
CA LEU A 179 -0.04 3.58 11.15
C LEU A 179 -0.70 4.21 9.93
N TYR A 180 -1.05 5.49 10.02
CA TYR A 180 -1.69 6.20 8.92
C TYR A 180 -0.76 6.38 7.71
N ALA A 181 0.52 6.72 7.94
CA ALA A 181 1.49 6.87 6.86
C ALA A 181 1.73 5.54 6.13
N THR A 182 1.97 4.46 6.88
CA THR A 182 2.22 3.13 6.30
C THR A 182 0.99 2.62 5.55
N PHE A 183 -0.20 2.77 6.12
CA PHE A 183 -1.44 2.35 5.46
C PHE A 183 -1.69 3.12 4.16
N ALA A 184 -1.55 4.45 4.20
CA ALA A 184 -1.71 5.28 3.01
C ALA A 184 -0.69 4.90 1.92
N GLN A 185 0.56 4.60 2.31
CA GLN A 185 1.57 4.12 1.37
C GLN A 185 1.14 2.81 0.71
N PHE A 186 0.64 1.83 1.46
CA PHE A 186 0.20 0.57 0.86
C PHE A 186 -0.91 0.79 -0.16
N VAL A 187 -1.91 1.61 0.17
CA VAL A 187 -3.03 1.90 -0.75
C VAL A 187 -2.54 2.58 -2.02
N ILE A 188 -1.65 3.58 -1.89
CA ILE A 188 -1.11 4.33 -3.04
C ILE A 188 -0.18 3.44 -3.87
N HIS A 189 0.71 2.70 -3.22
CA HIS A 189 1.67 1.83 -3.92
C HIS A 189 0.99 0.68 -4.66
N ALA A 190 -0.16 0.22 -4.18
CA ALA A 190 -0.95 -0.83 -4.79
C ALA A 190 -1.52 -0.45 -6.18
N ILE A 191 -1.55 0.84 -6.52
CA ILE A 191 -1.99 1.32 -7.85
C ILE A 191 -0.98 0.92 -8.94
N GLY A 192 0.32 0.97 -8.64
CA GLY A 192 1.38 0.70 -9.60
C GLY A 192 2.37 -0.40 -9.15
N SER A 193 1.99 -1.24 -8.20
CA SER A 193 2.86 -2.31 -7.69
C SER A 193 2.05 -3.41 -7.01
N GLY A 194 2.55 -4.65 -7.13
CA GLY A 194 2.04 -5.82 -6.40
C GLY A 194 2.47 -5.87 -4.93
N ILE A 195 2.80 -4.74 -4.30
CA ILE A 195 3.41 -4.68 -2.95
C ILE A 195 2.59 -5.42 -1.90
N ILE A 196 1.27 -5.33 -1.95
CA ILE A 196 0.38 -5.91 -0.92
C ILE A 196 0.53 -7.44 -0.85
N THR A 197 0.74 -8.09 -2.00
CA THR A 197 0.93 -9.54 -2.12
C THR A 197 2.39 -9.96 -2.04
N SER A 198 3.30 -9.02 -1.84
CA SER A 198 4.74 -9.26 -1.71
C SER A 198 5.15 -9.53 -0.25
N SER A 199 6.34 -10.11 -0.07
CA SER A 199 6.94 -10.30 1.26
C SER A 199 7.08 -8.98 2.04
N SER A 200 7.40 -7.88 1.34
CA SER A 200 7.51 -6.55 1.96
C SER A 200 6.15 -6.03 2.45
N GLY A 201 5.08 -6.27 1.68
CA GLY A 201 3.73 -5.95 2.10
C GLY A 201 3.30 -6.74 3.33
N MET A 202 3.59 -8.03 3.37
CA MET A 202 3.29 -8.89 4.51
C MET A 202 3.97 -8.37 5.79
N LEU A 203 5.26 -8.03 5.72
CA LEU A 203 5.99 -7.44 6.85
C LEU A 203 5.38 -6.10 7.29
N GLY A 204 4.94 -5.28 6.35
CA GLY A 204 4.28 -4.02 6.64
C GLY A 204 2.94 -4.21 7.36
N PHE A 205 2.11 -5.17 6.96
CA PHE A 205 0.87 -5.48 7.68
C PHE A 205 1.13 -6.05 9.08
N VAL A 206 2.17 -6.87 9.26
CA VAL A 206 2.61 -7.32 10.59
C VAL A 206 3.03 -6.13 11.45
N ALA A 207 3.82 -5.19 10.91
CA ALA A 207 4.22 -3.98 11.63
C ALA A 207 3.01 -3.11 12.02
N ILE A 208 2.02 -2.96 11.12
CA ILE A 208 0.75 -2.27 11.40
C ILE A 208 0.00 -2.98 12.53
N ALA A 209 -0.14 -4.31 12.47
CA ALA A 209 -0.84 -5.08 13.48
C ALA A 209 -0.17 -4.96 14.86
N LEU A 210 1.15 -5.07 14.92
CA LEU A 210 1.92 -4.90 16.16
C LEU A 210 1.77 -3.47 16.71
N ALA A 211 1.93 -2.45 15.87
CA ALA A 211 1.82 -1.06 16.30
C ALA A 211 0.40 -0.71 16.80
N SER A 212 -0.64 -1.33 16.22
CA SER A 212 -2.03 -1.10 16.64
C SER A 212 -2.38 -1.72 18.00
N GLN A 213 -1.59 -2.68 18.47
CA GLN A 213 -1.78 -3.37 19.76
C GLN A 213 -0.96 -2.77 20.91
N VAL A 214 -0.07 -1.81 20.63
CA VAL A 214 0.71 -1.15 21.66
C VAL A 214 -0.17 -0.16 22.42
N GLU A 215 -0.67 -0.58 23.58
CA GLU A 215 -1.35 0.31 24.52
C GLU A 215 -0.32 1.17 25.25
N VAL A 216 -0.63 2.47 25.34
CA VAL A 216 0.13 3.38 26.22
C VAL A 216 -0.45 3.20 27.63
N ASP A 217 0.25 2.42 28.43
CA ASP A 217 0.03 2.45 29.86
C ASP A 217 0.34 3.87 30.35
N LYS A 218 -0.59 4.50 31.07
CA LYS A 218 -0.41 5.88 31.55
C LYS A 218 0.78 6.05 32.50
N ASP A 219 1.31 4.94 32.99
CA ASP A 219 2.53 4.86 33.79
C ASP A 219 3.64 4.12 33.01
N VAL A 220 4.32 4.87 32.16
CA VAL A 220 5.74 4.77 31.70
C VAL A 220 6.31 3.38 31.38
N SER A 221 5.57 2.30 31.18
CA SER A 221 6.16 1.06 30.70
C SER A 221 5.43 0.52 29.46
N ILE A 222 6.15 0.49 28.34
CA ILE A 222 5.71 -0.23 27.14
C ILE A 222 5.71 -1.73 27.48
N ARG A 223 4.55 -2.31 27.74
CA ARG A 223 4.41 -3.77 27.85
C ARG A 223 4.15 -4.30 26.45
N LEU A 224 5.13 -4.98 25.88
CA LEU A 224 4.92 -5.77 24.68
C LEU A 224 3.87 -6.86 24.98
N PRO A 225 2.91 -7.12 24.09
CA PRO A 225 1.95 -8.19 24.28
C PRO A 225 2.71 -9.53 24.42
N LYS A 226 2.37 -10.31 25.48
CA LYS A 226 2.86 -11.67 25.63
C LYS A 226 2.21 -12.53 24.56
N ILE A 227 2.94 -12.90 23.54
CA ILE A 227 2.49 -13.88 22.54
C ILE A 227 2.43 -15.24 23.27
N LYS A 228 1.24 -15.70 23.62
CA LYS A 228 1.02 -17.08 24.04
C LYS A 228 0.96 -17.94 22.78
N ILE A 229 2.06 -18.58 22.45
CA ILE A 229 2.07 -19.69 21.50
C ILE A 229 1.67 -20.92 22.31
N SER A 230 0.43 -21.38 22.17
CA SER A 230 0.02 -22.72 22.62
C SER A 230 0.26 -23.68 21.47
N PHE A 231 1.18 -24.60 21.67
CA PHE A 231 1.37 -25.75 20.79
C PHE A 231 0.26 -26.76 21.04
#